data_13529af1ccf19bfd832e29eda2600d43
#
_entry.id   13529af1ccf19bfd832e29eda2600d43
#
_cell.length_a   1.000
_cell.length_b   1.000
_cell.length_c   1.000
_cell.angle_alpha   90.00
_cell.angle_beta   90.00
_cell.angle_gamma   90.00
#
_symmetry.space_group_name_H-M   'P 1'
#
loop_
_entity.id
_entity.type
_entity.pdbx_description
1 polymer ?
#
loop_
_entity_poly.entity_id
_entity_poly.type
_entity_poly.pdbx_seq_one_letter_code
_entity_poly.pdbx_strand_id
1 'polypeptide(L)'
;MRNKTKTPPIKQGGSKKKKILLWGAIIIVVFYAIIAIVPSEPQKKLTYTEKIAEDWEVPEKEVKSIVSVAKELGIKKSKLHITHLDDDSCTIKYIDTDITFNIKDDTVTTVKKDETVFYENGSVTRMPNTIIVTQKEKEQLYDWTKIAVNLFMNLEKSSDFDSIKSFEFAKNDNIYLIKGATSVDDKRVEFVASCEWTGNENDTPTWKDIQLFPVK
;
A
#
# COMPACT_ATOMS: atom_id res chain seq x y z
N MET A 1 -3.82 -4.63 -104.30
CA MET A 1 -4.94 -4.07 -103.53
C MET A 1 -4.64 -4.19 -102.07
N ARG A 2 -4.31 -3.12 -101.32
CA ARG A 2 -3.94 -3.11 -99.87
C ARG A 2 -5.05 -2.46 -99.11
N ASN A 3 -5.74 -3.24 -98.30
CA ASN A 3 -6.73 -2.77 -97.32
C ASN A 3 -6.04 -2.11 -96.13
N LYS A 4 -6.29 -0.86 -95.82
CA LYS A 4 -5.85 -0.16 -94.66
C LYS A 4 -6.99 -0.26 -93.59
N THR A 5 -6.77 -0.99 -92.59
CA THR A 5 -7.60 -1.03 -91.38
C THR A 5 -7.30 0.20 -90.51
N LYS A 6 -8.31 1.05 -90.22
CA LYS A 6 -8.25 2.19 -89.33
C LYS A 6 -8.47 1.73 -87.87
N THR A 7 -7.53 2.01 -87.04
CA THR A 7 -7.65 1.85 -85.57
C THR A 7 -8.41 2.99 -84.95
N PRO A 8 -9.38 2.78 -84.04
CA PRO A 8 -10.12 3.90 -83.37
C PRO A 8 -9.28 4.50 -82.20
N PRO A 9 -9.51 5.75 -81.83
CA PRO A 9 -8.72 6.43 -80.82
C PRO A 9 -9.12 6.01 -79.41
N ILE A 10 -8.11 5.79 -78.56
CA ILE A 10 -8.21 5.49 -77.12
C ILE A 10 -8.66 6.75 -76.40
N LYS A 11 -9.85 6.71 -75.75
CA LYS A 11 -10.30 7.77 -74.84
C LYS A 11 -9.54 7.69 -73.54
N GLN A 12 -8.78 8.75 -73.23
CA GLN A 12 -8.11 8.92 -71.93
C GLN A 12 -9.15 9.20 -70.81
N GLY A 13 -9.46 8.17 -70.01
CA GLY A 13 -10.28 8.28 -68.78
C GLY A 13 -9.46 8.65 -67.57
N GLY A 14 -8.81 9.82 -67.54
CA GLY A 14 -7.84 10.18 -66.48
C GLY A 14 -8.28 11.26 -65.48
N SER A 15 -9.49 11.83 -65.62
CA SER A 15 -9.86 13.04 -64.83
C SER A 15 -10.61 12.81 -63.51
N LYS A 16 -11.39 11.73 -63.42
CA LYS A 16 -12.24 11.53 -62.22
C LYS A 16 -11.46 10.99 -61.00
N LYS A 17 -10.49 10.11 -61.22
CA LYS A 17 -9.68 9.57 -60.09
C LYS A 17 -8.79 10.60 -59.42
N LYS A 18 -8.23 11.55 -60.14
CA LYS A 18 -7.40 12.64 -59.57
C LYS A 18 -8.21 13.59 -58.69
N LYS A 19 -9.47 13.88 -59.04
CA LYS A 19 -10.35 14.76 -58.27
C LYS A 19 -10.76 14.10 -56.93
N ILE A 20 -11.07 12.80 -56.92
CA ILE A 20 -11.42 12.07 -55.70
C ILE A 20 -10.24 12.02 -54.72
N LEU A 21 -9.01 11.82 -55.23
CA LEU A 21 -7.81 11.80 -54.39
C LEU A 21 -7.49 13.15 -53.78
N LEU A 22 -7.71 14.25 -54.55
CA LEU A 22 -7.52 15.62 -54.06
C LEU A 22 -8.53 16.00 -52.98
N TRP A 23 -9.80 15.63 -53.11
CA TRP A 23 -10.83 15.87 -52.12
C TRP A 23 -10.60 15.04 -50.85
N GLY A 24 -10.14 13.79 -50.96
CA GLY A 24 -9.75 12.95 -49.82
C GLY A 24 -8.59 13.56 -49.02
N ALA A 25 -7.56 14.08 -49.72
CA ALA A 25 -6.45 14.76 -49.05
C ALA A 25 -6.87 16.06 -48.33
N ILE A 26 -7.76 16.85 -48.93
CA ILE A 26 -8.28 18.08 -48.31
C ILE A 26 -9.11 17.76 -47.06
N ILE A 27 -9.94 16.70 -47.05
CA ILE A 27 -10.73 16.30 -45.90
C ILE A 27 -9.82 15.85 -44.76
N ILE A 28 -8.76 15.11 -45.04
CA ILE A 28 -7.78 14.67 -44.02
C ILE A 28 -7.06 15.87 -43.42
N VAL A 29 -6.62 16.83 -44.24
CA VAL A 29 -5.92 18.04 -43.72
C VAL A 29 -6.84 18.91 -42.89
N VAL A 30 -8.12 19.06 -43.29
CA VAL A 30 -9.13 19.81 -42.51
C VAL A 30 -9.43 19.10 -41.18
N PHE A 31 -9.51 17.78 -41.19
CA PHE A 31 -9.68 16.98 -39.94
C PHE A 31 -8.49 17.14 -38.97
N TYR A 32 -7.27 17.09 -39.49
CA TYR A 32 -6.07 17.34 -38.69
C TYR A 32 -5.98 18.81 -38.21
N ALA A 33 -6.40 19.75 -39.03
CA ALA A 33 -6.44 21.16 -38.63
C ALA A 33 -7.49 21.41 -37.54
N ILE A 34 -8.64 20.76 -37.59
CA ILE A 34 -9.68 20.86 -36.55
C ILE A 34 -9.17 20.25 -35.23
N ILE A 35 -8.49 19.09 -35.26
CA ILE A 35 -7.90 18.46 -34.06
C ILE A 35 -6.80 19.35 -33.50
N ALA A 36 -6.02 20.05 -34.32
CA ALA A 36 -4.95 20.94 -33.86
C ALA A 36 -5.46 22.30 -33.33
N ILE A 37 -6.69 22.70 -33.68
CA ILE A 37 -7.30 23.96 -33.25
C ILE A 37 -8.23 23.79 -32.04
N VAL A 38 -8.64 22.56 -31.70
CA VAL A 38 -9.30 22.32 -30.42
C VAL A 38 -8.27 22.63 -29.34
N PRO A 39 -8.38 23.73 -28.59
CA PRO A 39 -7.50 23.96 -27.46
C PRO A 39 -7.68 22.73 -26.55
N SER A 40 -6.65 21.93 -26.39
CA SER A 40 -6.62 20.99 -25.27
C SER A 40 -6.73 21.89 -24.04
N GLU A 41 -7.89 21.92 -23.40
CA GLU A 41 -8.03 22.56 -22.10
C GLU A 41 -6.85 22.06 -21.24
N PRO A 42 -6.10 22.95 -20.59
CA PRO A 42 -5.01 22.53 -19.74
C PRO A 42 -5.62 21.57 -18.73
N GLN A 43 -5.27 20.28 -18.84
CA GLN A 43 -5.77 19.27 -17.92
C GLN A 43 -5.41 19.75 -16.52
N LYS A 44 -6.42 20.16 -15.75
CA LYS A 44 -6.26 20.60 -14.37
C LYS A 44 -5.54 19.45 -13.65
N LYS A 45 -4.31 19.68 -13.23
CA LYS A 45 -3.54 18.68 -12.50
C LYS A 45 -4.21 18.48 -11.15
N LEU A 46 -4.95 17.39 -11.01
CA LEU A 46 -5.66 17.07 -9.78
C LEU A 46 -4.69 17.00 -8.61
N THR A 47 -5.12 17.51 -7.49
CA THR A 47 -4.43 17.31 -6.20
C THR A 47 -4.53 15.85 -5.80
N TYR A 48 -3.75 15.43 -4.83
CA TYR A 48 -3.80 14.06 -4.31
C TYR A 48 -5.18 13.68 -3.77
N THR A 49 -5.85 14.59 -3.06
CA THR A 49 -7.19 14.36 -2.50
C THR A 49 -8.26 14.33 -3.57
N GLU A 50 -8.20 15.23 -4.55
CA GLU A 50 -9.10 15.21 -5.71
C GLU A 50 -8.97 13.89 -6.49
N LYS A 51 -7.76 13.40 -6.69
CA LYS A 51 -7.54 12.12 -7.39
C LYS A 51 -8.14 10.93 -6.64
N ILE A 52 -7.91 10.81 -5.32
CA ILE A 52 -8.52 9.75 -4.52
C ILE A 52 -10.05 9.86 -4.55
N ALA A 53 -10.59 11.06 -4.40
CA ALA A 53 -12.04 11.30 -4.44
C ALA A 53 -12.65 10.85 -5.77
N GLU A 54 -11.96 11.11 -6.89
CA GLU A 54 -12.39 10.65 -8.21
C GLU A 54 -12.23 9.14 -8.38
N ASP A 55 -11.09 8.56 -7.99
CA ASP A 55 -10.80 7.13 -8.13
C ASP A 55 -11.78 6.25 -7.31
N TRP A 56 -12.27 6.75 -6.18
CA TRP A 56 -13.17 6.06 -5.26
C TRP A 56 -14.63 6.56 -5.29
N GLU A 57 -14.94 7.57 -6.12
CA GLU A 57 -16.29 8.16 -6.27
C GLU A 57 -16.88 8.69 -4.95
N VAL A 58 -16.04 9.24 -4.07
CA VAL A 58 -16.44 9.79 -2.77
C VAL A 58 -16.22 11.31 -2.69
N PRO A 59 -16.87 12.03 -1.75
CA PRO A 59 -16.67 13.47 -1.57
C PRO A 59 -15.21 13.82 -1.25
N GLU A 60 -14.67 14.86 -1.89
CA GLU A 60 -13.30 15.34 -1.61
C GLU A 60 -13.13 15.77 -0.14
N LYS A 61 -14.19 16.25 0.49
CA LYS A 61 -14.22 16.62 1.92
C LYS A 61 -13.88 15.44 2.81
N GLU A 62 -14.45 14.28 2.50
CA GLU A 62 -14.19 13.02 3.19
C GLU A 62 -12.73 12.60 3.09
N VAL A 63 -12.17 12.60 1.87
CA VAL A 63 -10.76 12.29 1.66
C VAL A 63 -9.85 13.26 2.41
N LYS A 64 -10.19 14.55 2.45
CA LYS A 64 -9.45 15.55 3.26
C LYS A 64 -9.50 15.22 4.75
N SER A 65 -10.64 14.79 5.26
CA SER A 65 -10.78 14.34 6.65
C SER A 65 -9.90 13.14 6.96
N ILE A 66 -9.95 12.09 6.11
CA ILE A 66 -9.10 10.90 6.23
C ILE A 66 -7.60 11.29 6.25
N VAL A 67 -7.15 12.10 5.30
CA VAL A 67 -5.75 12.54 5.18
C VAL A 67 -5.32 13.38 6.40
N SER A 68 -6.22 14.23 6.92
CA SER A 68 -5.94 15.04 8.11
C SER A 68 -5.73 14.17 9.34
N VAL A 69 -6.68 13.28 9.63
CA VAL A 69 -6.60 12.38 10.79
C VAL A 69 -5.42 11.39 10.65
N ALA A 70 -5.17 10.85 9.45
CA ALA A 70 -4.00 10.02 9.22
C ALA A 70 -2.69 10.77 9.55
N LYS A 71 -2.58 12.05 9.18
CA LYS A 71 -1.43 12.90 9.52
C LYS A 71 -1.29 13.10 11.04
N GLU A 72 -2.39 13.34 11.75
CA GLU A 72 -2.40 13.45 13.21
C GLU A 72 -1.94 12.15 13.88
N LEU A 73 -2.28 11.00 13.32
CA LEU A 73 -1.82 9.67 13.73
C LEU A 73 -0.37 9.35 13.30
N GLY A 74 0.36 10.32 12.74
CA GLY A 74 1.74 10.13 12.29
C GLY A 74 1.88 9.29 11.02
N ILE A 75 0.78 9.00 10.33
CA ILE A 75 0.78 8.24 9.09
C ILE A 75 1.15 9.18 7.94
N LYS A 76 2.33 8.98 7.35
CA LYS A 76 2.79 9.81 6.24
C LYS A 76 1.91 9.59 5.01
N LYS A 77 1.58 10.67 4.29
CA LYS A 77 0.81 10.64 3.03
C LYS A 77 1.36 9.61 2.02
N SER A 78 2.67 9.45 1.92
CA SER A 78 3.32 8.45 1.05
C SER A 78 3.13 7.00 1.52
N LYS A 79 2.59 6.78 2.71
CA LYS A 79 2.30 5.47 3.31
C LYS A 79 0.79 5.23 3.43
N LEU A 80 -0.03 6.18 2.99
CA LEU A 80 -1.48 6.05 2.98
C LEU A 80 -1.87 5.14 1.79
N HIS A 81 -2.07 3.88 2.06
CA HIS A 81 -2.51 2.90 1.08
C HIS A 81 -3.94 2.48 1.40
N ILE A 82 -4.90 3.11 0.70
CA ILE A 82 -6.32 2.82 0.86
C ILE A 82 -6.60 1.48 0.19
N THR A 83 -7.20 0.55 0.93
CA THR A 83 -7.62 -0.77 0.46
C THR A 83 -9.12 -0.89 0.32
N HIS A 84 -9.87 -0.05 1.02
CA HIS A 84 -11.31 0.07 0.94
C HIS A 84 -11.73 1.50 1.31
N LEU A 85 -12.70 2.04 0.62
CA LEU A 85 -13.30 3.35 0.89
C LEU A 85 -14.76 3.32 0.41
N ASP A 86 -15.68 3.64 1.32
CA ASP A 86 -17.12 3.84 1.07
C ASP A 86 -17.63 5.00 1.92
N ASP A 87 -18.94 5.27 1.89
CA ASP A 87 -19.56 6.42 2.57
C ASP A 87 -19.41 6.39 4.11
N ASP A 88 -19.20 5.21 4.68
CA ASP A 88 -19.19 5.01 6.14
C ASP A 88 -17.80 4.66 6.68
N SER A 89 -16.90 4.18 5.83
CA SER A 89 -15.60 3.67 6.27
C SER A 89 -14.49 3.75 5.24
N CYS A 90 -13.26 3.90 5.75
CA CYS A 90 -12.06 3.77 4.98
C CYS A 90 -11.10 2.81 5.68
N THR A 91 -10.61 1.82 4.95
CA THR A 91 -9.55 0.94 5.45
C THR A 91 -8.24 1.29 4.76
N ILE A 92 -7.21 1.54 5.54
CA ILE A 92 -5.86 1.75 5.05
C ILE A 92 -4.94 0.63 5.53
N LYS A 93 -4.02 0.23 4.67
CA LYS A 93 -2.91 -0.64 5.06
C LYS A 93 -1.80 0.20 5.65
N TYR A 94 -1.57 0.05 6.95
CA TYR A 94 -0.48 0.70 7.67
C TYR A 94 0.52 -0.35 8.14
N ILE A 95 1.75 -0.28 7.59
CA ILE A 95 2.78 -1.32 7.78
C ILE A 95 2.22 -2.64 7.20
N ASP A 96 1.95 -3.66 8.00
CA ASP A 96 1.42 -4.97 7.59
C ASP A 96 0.04 -5.25 8.20
N THR A 97 -0.66 -4.22 8.62
CA THR A 97 -1.98 -4.34 9.26
C THR A 97 -2.96 -3.36 8.67
N ASP A 98 -4.23 -3.69 8.75
CA ASP A 98 -5.31 -2.83 8.33
C ASP A 98 -5.78 -1.96 9.52
N ILE A 99 -5.98 -0.67 9.26
CA ILE A 99 -6.55 0.30 10.19
C ILE A 99 -7.83 0.83 9.55
N THR A 100 -8.92 0.82 10.31
CA THR A 100 -10.23 1.28 9.85
C THR A 100 -10.53 2.67 10.38
N PHE A 101 -10.90 3.56 9.49
CA PHE A 101 -11.43 4.90 9.73
C PHE A 101 -12.94 4.83 9.57
N ASN A 102 -13.70 5.06 10.60
CA ASN A 102 -15.14 5.19 10.51
C ASN A 102 -15.49 6.65 10.17
N ILE A 103 -16.38 6.82 9.21
CA ILE A 103 -16.75 8.10 8.64
C ILE A 103 -18.22 8.37 8.94
N LYS A 104 -18.55 9.61 9.22
CA LYS A 104 -19.93 10.09 9.35
C LYS A 104 -19.99 11.53 8.90
N ASP A 105 -20.93 11.85 8.01
CA ASP A 105 -21.13 13.20 7.47
C ASP A 105 -19.82 13.78 6.88
N ASP A 106 -19.14 13.00 6.04
CA ASP A 106 -17.83 13.28 5.42
C ASP A 106 -16.69 13.54 6.43
N THR A 107 -16.83 13.07 7.66
CA THR A 107 -15.84 13.35 8.71
C THR A 107 -15.46 12.06 9.43
N VAL A 108 -14.17 11.84 9.61
CA VAL A 108 -13.66 10.72 10.40
C VAL A 108 -14.03 10.92 11.87
N THR A 109 -14.77 9.97 12.42
CA THR A 109 -15.22 9.98 13.82
C THR A 109 -14.36 9.10 14.72
N THR A 110 -13.88 7.97 14.20
CA THR A 110 -13.10 7.00 14.97
C THR A 110 -12.07 6.34 14.04
N VAL A 111 -10.90 6.08 14.56
CA VAL A 111 -9.89 5.24 13.90
C VAL A 111 -9.49 4.11 14.83
N LYS A 112 -9.56 2.86 14.33
CA LYS A 112 -9.29 1.68 15.15
C LYS A 112 -8.59 0.57 14.37
N LYS A 113 -7.96 -0.33 15.14
CA LYS A 113 -7.53 -1.65 14.71
C LYS A 113 -8.02 -2.65 15.74
N ASP A 114 -8.85 -3.58 15.31
CA ASP A 114 -9.54 -4.51 16.22
C ASP A 114 -10.25 -3.73 17.35
N GLU A 115 -9.99 -4.02 18.60
CA GLU A 115 -10.53 -3.33 19.78
C GLU A 115 -9.74 -2.06 20.18
N THR A 116 -8.63 -1.78 19.52
CA THR A 116 -7.77 -0.63 19.88
C THR A 116 -8.18 0.62 19.11
N VAL A 117 -8.57 1.66 19.85
CA VAL A 117 -8.91 2.98 19.33
C VAL A 117 -7.67 3.87 19.29
N PHE A 118 -7.38 4.46 18.13
CA PHE A 118 -6.29 5.40 17.91
C PHE A 118 -6.75 6.87 17.90
N TYR A 119 -7.99 7.09 17.44
CA TYR A 119 -8.60 8.41 17.31
C TYR A 119 -10.08 8.31 17.60
N GLU A 120 -10.59 9.22 18.40
CA GLU A 120 -12.01 9.30 18.73
C GLU A 120 -12.35 10.72 19.21
N ASN A 121 -13.58 11.16 18.90
CA ASN A 121 -14.13 12.45 19.35
C ASN A 121 -13.22 13.65 19.01
N GLY A 122 -12.58 13.63 17.84
CA GLY A 122 -11.70 14.73 17.39
C GLY A 122 -10.30 14.72 18.01
N SER A 123 -9.90 13.65 18.70
CA SER A 123 -8.63 13.59 19.41
C SER A 123 -7.89 12.29 19.20
N VAL A 124 -6.57 12.34 19.11
CA VAL A 124 -5.70 11.16 19.12
C VAL A 124 -5.66 10.57 20.52
N THR A 125 -6.07 9.32 20.65
CA THR A 125 -6.03 8.57 21.92
C THR A 125 -4.72 7.80 22.07
N ARG A 126 -4.18 7.30 20.94
CA ARG A 126 -2.92 6.55 20.90
C ARG A 126 -2.33 6.61 19.49
N MET A 127 -1.00 6.58 19.39
CA MET A 127 -0.31 6.53 18.10
C MET A 127 -0.19 5.08 17.60
N PRO A 128 -0.53 4.76 16.35
CA PRO A 128 -0.43 3.40 15.83
C PRO A 128 0.97 2.78 15.94
N ASN A 129 2.02 3.59 15.74
CA ASN A 129 3.40 3.12 15.82
C ASN A 129 3.85 2.69 17.22
N THR A 130 3.07 3.00 18.27
CA THR A 130 3.40 2.58 19.64
C THR A 130 2.95 1.16 19.96
N ILE A 131 2.09 0.55 19.13
CA ILE A 131 1.59 -0.82 19.36
C ILE A 131 1.74 -1.75 18.17
N ILE A 132 1.95 -1.22 16.96
CA ILE A 132 2.12 -2.04 15.76
C ILE A 132 3.59 -2.40 15.58
N VAL A 133 3.90 -3.69 15.64
CA VAL A 133 5.24 -4.23 15.38
C VAL A 133 5.44 -4.36 13.87
N THR A 134 6.44 -3.68 13.32
CA THR A 134 6.77 -3.75 11.89
C THR A 134 7.41 -5.09 11.54
N GLN A 135 7.36 -5.48 10.26
CA GLN A 135 8.03 -6.70 9.81
C GLN A 135 9.55 -6.66 10.11
N LYS A 136 10.18 -5.52 9.92
CA LYS A 136 11.60 -5.32 10.23
C LYS A 136 11.90 -5.51 11.72
N GLU A 137 11.05 -4.99 12.62
CA GLU A 137 11.19 -5.20 14.06
C GLU A 137 11.01 -6.68 14.42
N LYS A 138 10.03 -7.37 13.79
CA LYS A 138 9.82 -8.82 14.01
C LYS A 138 11.04 -9.64 13.62
N GLU A 139 11.66 -9.37 12.49
CA GLU A 139 12.86 -10.08 12.01
C GLU A 139 14.03 -9.88 12.96
N GLN A 140 14.28 -8.64 13.39
CA GLN A 140 15.35 -8.34 14.34
C GLN A 140 15.08 -8.95 15.72
N LEU A 141 13.88 -8.82 16.25
CA LEU A 141 13.49 -9.43 17.53
C LEU A 141 13.56 -10.95 17.48
N TYR A 142 13.19 -11.56 16.35
CA TYR A 142 13.32 -13.01 16.18
C TYR A 142 14.78 -13.47 16.35
N ASP A 143 15.73 -12.79 15.69
CA ASP A 143 17.13 -13.14 15.79
C ASP A 143 17.71 -12.87 17.18
N TRP A 144 17.40 -11.72 17.77
CA TRP A 144 17.82 -11.42 19.14
C TRP A 144 17.20 -12.37 20.19
N THR A 145 15.94 -12.77 20.00
CA THR A 145 15.25 -13.70 20.91
C THR A 145 15.91 -15.07 20.90
N LYS A 146 16.33 -15.58 19.74
CA LYS A 146 17.06 -16.86 19.66
C LYS A 146 18.35 -16.80 20.48
N ILE A 147 19.09 -15.72 20.38
CA ILE A 147 20.33 -15.53 21.15
C ILE A 147 20.01 -15.48 22.64
N ALA A 148 19.03 -14.68 23.04
CA ALA A 148 18.68 -14.48 24.45
C ALA A 148 18.15 -15.76 25.10
N VAL A 149 17.26 -16.50 24.42
CA VAL A 149 16.72 -17.78 24.95
C VAL A 149 17.81 -18.85 25.05
N ASN A 150 18.71 -18.96 24.06
CA ASN A 150 19.84 -19.89 24.15
C ASN A 150 20.76 -19.56 25.33
N LEU A 151 21.08 -18.28 25.53
CA LEU A 151 21.88 -17.84 26.69
C LEU A 151 21.18 -18.13 28.03
N PHE A 152 19.87 -17.85 28.10
CA PHE A 152 19.07 -18.09 29.29
C PHE A 152 18.99 -19.58 29.63
N MET A 153 18.88 -20.48 28.65
CA MET A 153 18.86 -21.92 28.83
C MET A 153 20.25 -22.51 29.04
N ASN A 154 21.31 -21.71 28.97
CA ASN A 154 22.72 -22.14 29.07
C ASN A 154 23.05 -23.27 28.08
N LEU A 155 22.57 -23.18 26.84
CA LEU A 155 22.80 -24.21 25.84
C LEU A 155 24.13 -23.96 25.12
N GLU A 156 24.97 -24.97 25.03
CA GLU A 156 26.22 -24.95 24.26
C GLU A 156 25.94 -25.03 22.73
N LYS A 157 24.82 -25.60 22.36
CA LYS A 157 24.37 -25.74 20.97
C LYS A 157 23.13 -24.88 20.73
N SER A 158 23.04 -24.31 19.51
CA SER A 158 21.83 -23.61 19.11
C SER A 158 20.65 -24.58 19.12
N SER A 159 19.60 -24.22 19.84
CA SER A 159 18.33 -24.93 19.80
C SER A 159 17.63 -24.71 18.44
N ASP A 160 16.77 -25.64 18.08
CA ASP A 160 15.99 -25.58 16.85
C ASP A 160 14.71 -24.75 17.07
N PHE A 161 14.73 -23.51 16.64
CA PHE A 161 13.60 -22.58 16.79
C PHE A 161 12.59 -22.75 15.67
N ASP A 162 11.31 -22.65 16.03
CA ASP A 162 10.25 -22.52 15.03
C ASP A 162 10.50 -21.32 14.09
N SER A 163 9.88 -21.37 12.93
CA SER A 163 9.99 -20.25 11.97
C SER A 163 9.39 -18.96 12.53
N ILE A 164 9.87 -17.82 12.09
CA ILE A 164 9.34 -16.49 12.49
C ILE A 164 7.82 -16.36 12.33
N LYS A 165 7.23 -17.11 11.39
CA LYS A 165 5.76 -17.10 11.15
C LYS A 165 4.96 -17.69 12.30
N SER A 166 5.59 -18.53 13.13
CA SER A 166 4.98 -19.15 14.30
C SER A 166 5.20 -18.34 15.58
N PHE A 167 5.95 -17.23 15.48
CA PHE A 167 6.16 -16.33 16.62
C PHE A 167 5.06 -15.29 16.68
N GLU A 168 4.63 -14.97 17.89
CA GLU A 168 3.72 -13.87 18.18
C GLU A 168 4.53 -12.68 18.74
N PHE A 169 4.25 -11.50 18.24
CA PHE A 169 4.92 -10.27 18.66
C PHE A 169 3.89 -9.25 19.09
N ALA A 170 4.05 -8.68 20.26
CA ALA A 170 3.26 -7.56 20.75
C ALA A 170 4.19 -6.41 21.19
N LYS A 171 3.65 -5.19 21.18
CA LYS A 171 4.39 -3.97 21.53
C LYS A 171 3.51 -3.02 22.33
N ASN A 172 4.11 -2.37 23.31
CA ASN A 172 3.53 -1.22 23.97
C ASN A 172 4.66 -0.20 24.21
N ASP A 173 4.67 0.85 23.39
CA ASP A 173 5.76 1.81 23.28
C ASP A 173 7.10 1.16 22.93
N ASN A 174 8.05 1.13 23.87
CA ASN A 174 9.36 0.52 23.71
C ASN A 174 9.46 -0.87 24.36
N ILE A 175 8.37 -1.39 24.91
CA ILE A 175 8.31 -2.71 25.54
C ILE A 175 7.75 -3.69 24.52
N TYR A 176 8.48 -4.76 24.26
CA TYR A 176 8.10 -5.84 23.35
C TYR A 176 7.88 -7.12 24.14
N LEU A 177 6.87 -7.87 23.72
CA LEU A 177 6.58 -9.22 24.20
C LEU A 177 6.67 -10.17 23.00
N ILE A 178 7.43 -11.22 23.14
CA ILE A 178 7.68 -12.22 22.11
C ILE A 178 7.30 -13.59 22.68
N LYS A 179 6.41 -14.31 21.98
CA LYS A 179 6.08 -15.69 22.27
C LYS A 179 6.51 -16.56 21.11
N GLY A 180 7.13 -17.69 21.43
CA GLY A 180 7.62 -18.62 20.44
C GLY A 180 7.88 -19.99 21.04
N ALA A 181 8.48 -20.87 20.24
CA ALA A 181 8.90 -22.18 20.71
C ALA A 181 10.22 -22.59 20.06
N THR A 182 10.91 -23.49 20.76
CA THR A 182 12.13 -24.11 20.33
C THR A 182 12.14 -25.60 20.73
N SER A 183 13.01 -26.39 20.14
CA SER A 183 13.24 -27.77 20.50
C SER A 183 14.65 -27.92 21.08
N VAL A 184 14.73 -28.59 22.24
CA VAL A 184 15.97 -28.90 22.94
C VAL A 184 15.95 -30.39 23.27
N ASP A 185 16.92 -31.14 22.78
CA ASP A 185 16.99 -32.61 22.96
C ASP A 185 15.66 -33.29 22.58
N ASP A 186 15.12 -32.93 21.42
CA ASP A 186 13.84 -33.40 20.86
C ASP A 186 12.59 -33.08 21.73
N LYS A 187 12.74 -32.24 22.72
CA LYS A 187 11.63 -31.77 23.55
C LYS A 187 11.24 -30.34 23.15
N ARG A 188 9.96 -30.15 22.92
CA ARG A 188 9.41 -28.82 22.62
C ARG A 188 9.33 -27.99 23.89
N VAL A 189 9.83 -26.76 23.82
CA VAL A 189 9.78 -25.75 24.88
C VAL A 189 9.15 -24.48 24.29
N GLU A 190 8.01 -24.08 24.81
CA GLU A 190 7.44 -22.76 24.53
C GLU A 190 8.09 -21.74 25.47
N PHE A 191 8.16 -20.50 24.99
CA PHE A 191 8.68 -19.40 25.79
C PHE A 191 7.89 -18.12 25.60
N VAL A 192 7.94 -17.26 26.59
CA VAL A 192 7.53 -15.85 26.51
C VAL A 192 8.72 -15.02 26.96
N ALA A 193 9.16 -14.11 26.13
CA ALA A 193 10.26 -13.20 26.41
C ALA A 193 9.77 -11.75 26.36
N SER A 194 10.28 -10.90 27.25
CA SER A 194 10.02 -9.47 27.21
C SER A 194 11.31 -8.68 27.17
N CYS A 195 11.32 -7.60 26.39
CA CYS A 195 12.46 -6.70 26.30
C CYS A 195 12.01 -5.25 26.15
N GLU A 196 12.90 -4.35 26.52
CA GLU A 196 12.84 -2.94 26.20
C GLU A 196 13.77 -2.65 25.03
N TRP A 197 13.24 -2.03 23.95
CA TRP A 197 14.00 -1.73 22.75
C TRP A 197 13.43 -0.50 22.05
N THR A 198 14.31 0.33 21.49
CA THR A 198 13.91 1.56 20.78
C THR A 198 13.28 1.29 19.42
N GLY A 199 13.37 0.07 18.90
CA GLY A 199 13.01 -0.26 17.52
C GLY A 199 14.08 0.16 16.49
N ASN A 200 15.21 0.68 16.93
CA ASN A 200 16.32 1.06 16.07
C ASN A 200 17.23 -0.15 15.84
N GLU A 201 17.58 -0.43 14.59
CA GLU A 201 18.43 -1.56 14.20
C GLU A 201 19.85 -1.51 14.77
N ASN A 202 20.33 -0.34 15.16
CA ASN A 202 21.66 -0.17 15.75
C ASN A 202 21.67 -0.40 17.26
N ASP A 203 20.49 -0.52 17.89
CA ASP A 203 20.36 -0.74 19.33
C ASP A 203 20.05 -2.21 19.62
N THR A 204 20.61 -2.74 20.69
CA THR A 204 20.32 -4.08 21.17
C THR A 204 19.16 -4.05 22.17
N PRO A 205 18.22 -5.01 22.12
CA PRO A 205 17.18 -5.14 23.12
C PRO A 205 17.76 -5.39 24.54
N THR A 206 17.18 -4.72 25.52
CA THR A 206 17.45 -5.00 26.93
C THR A 206 16.39 -5.99 27.43
N TRP A 207 16.78 -7.25 27.63
CA TRP A 207 15.88 -8.30 28.09
C TRP A 207 15.48 -8.07 29.55
N LYS A 208 14.17 -8.18 29.83
CA LYS A 208 13.60 -7.99 31.16
C LYS A 208 13.21 -9.30 31.81
N ASP A 209 12.64 -10.22 31.04
CA ASP A 209 12.17 -11.53 31.52
C ASP A 209 12.14 -12.53 30.37
N ILE A 210 12.43 -13.81 30.70
CA ILE A 210 12.28 -14.96 29.80
C ILE A 210 11.68 -16.10 30.61
N GLN A 211 10.50 -16.54 30.22
CA GLN A 211 9.79 -17.65 30.86
C GLN A 211 9.71 -18.82 29.90
N LEU A 212 10.01 -20.04 30.44
CA LEU A 212 10.00 -21.27 29.65
C LEU A 212 8.87 -22.18 30.12
N PHE A 213 8.15 -22.75 29.17
CA PHE A 213 7.02 -23.66 29.40
C PHE A 213 7.28 -25.00 28.70
N PRO A 214 7.78 -26.03 29.39
CA PRO A 214 7.98 -27.36 28.81
C PRO A 214 6.62 -27.92 28.34
N VAL A 215 6.55 -28.29 27.08
CA VAL A 215 5.37 -28.97 26.53
C VAL A 215 5.49 -30.46 26.87
N LYS A 216 4.47 -31.02 27.53
CA LYS A 216 4.44 -32.42 27.92
C LYS A 216 4.17 -33.34 26.74
#